data_0f6974d42fde0703c008503a98f3ee86
#
_entry.id   0f6974d42fde0703c008503a98f3ee86
#
_cell.length_a   1.000
_cell.length_b   1.000
_cell.length_c   1.000
_cell.angle_alpha   90.00
_cell.angle_beta   90.00
_cell.angle_gamma   90.00
#
_symmetry.space_group_name_H-M   'P 1'
#
loop_
_entity.id
_entity.type
_entity.pdbx_description
1 polymer ?
#
loop_
_entity_poly.entity_id
_entity_poly.type
_entity_poly.pdbx_seq_one_letter_code
_entity_poly.pdbx_strand_id
1 'polypeptide(L)'
;NGAGKTTLAKIVAGLERPSKGNIFLHGRNAGSAQWRKCCWYSSNDTGTQFFTNSVTEELLLGGSRTEERLEKARNLLKKFALYPYKDAHPAVLSGGQKQRLSIACGLLSGREILLLDEPTSGLDGGNMRKIASSLVQAASEGKTILVITHDEELIQVCCDFSWKLSG
;
A
#
# COMPACT_ATOMS: atom_id res chain seq x y z
N ASN A 1 15.63 9.01 10.91
CA ASN A 1 14.58 8.33 11.69
C ASN A 1 14.18 9.26 12.84
N GLY A 2 12.88 9.51 13.07
CA GLY A 2 12.40 10.37 14.18
C GLY A 2 11.59 11.61 13.76
N ALA A 3 11.56 11.97 12.48
CA ALA A 3 10.80 13.12 11.97
C ALA A 3 9.26 12.94 11.98
N GLY A 4 8.71 11.95 12.69
CA GLY A 4 7.27 11.75 12.82
C GLY A 4 6.56 11.21 11.56
N LYS A 5 7.30 10.76 10.52
CA LYS A 5 6.70 10.29 9.25
C LYS A 5 5.70 9.14 9.45
N THR A 6 6.09 8.09 10.18
CA THR A 6 5.22 6.94 10.47
C THR A 6 4.01 7.35 11.33
N THR A 7 4.19 8.27 12.29
CA THR A 7 3.09 8.81 13.08
C THR A 7 2.11 9.58 12.19
N LEU A 8 2.61 10.44 11.31
CA LEU A 8 1.79 11.14 10.32
C LEU A 8 1.04 10.13 9.42
N ALA A 9 1.72 9.09 8.94
CA ALA A 9 1.10 8.03 8.15
C ALA A 9 -0.07 7.38 8.89
N LYS A 10 0.13 6.98 10.13
CA LYS A 10 -0.91 6.35 10.96
C LYS A 10 -2.09 7.28 11.24
N ILE A 11 -1.82 8.58 11.46
CA ILE A 11 -2.87 9.58 11.62
C ILE A 11 -3.67 9.73 10.32
N VAL A 12 -3.00 9.89 9.18
CA VAL A 12 -3.65 9.97 7.86
C VAL A 12 -4.40 8.68 7.51
N ALA A 13 -3.91 7.52 7.91
CA ALA A 13 -4.62 6.25 7.74
C ALA A 13 -5.81 6.06 8.71
N GLY A 14 -6.01 6.99 9.65
CA GLY A 14 -7.06 6.89 10.68
C GLY A 14 -6.78 5.84 11.75
N LEU A 15 -5.54 5.39 11.89
CA LEU A 15 -5.10 4.42 12.90
C LEU A 15 -4.76 5.09 14.23
N GLU A 16 -4.32 6.34 14.17
CA GLU A 16 -4.06 7.19 15.35
C GLU A 16 -4.85 8.50 15.24
N ARG A 17 -5.12 9.14 16.38
CA ARG A 17 -5.81 10.43 16.41
C ARG A 17 -4.78 11.56 16.40
N PRO A 18 -4.98 12.63 15.62
CA PRO A 18 -4.13 13.80 15.70
C PRO A 18 -4.29 14.47 17.07
N SER A 19 -3.21 14.97 17.65
CA SER A 19 -3.26 15.76 18.90
C SER A 19 -3.89 17.14 18.67
N LYS A 20 -3.74 17.69 17.46
CA LYS A 20 -4.35 18.96 17.01
C LYS A 20 -4.62 18.89 15.52
N GLY A 21 -5.57 19.72 15.05
CA GLY A 21 -5.93 19.78 13.63
C GLY A 21 -7.01 18.78 13.24
N ASN A 22 -7.39 18.82 11.97
CA ASN A 22 -8.44 17.98 11.40
C ASN A 22 -7.97 17.42 10.06
N ILE A 23 -8.52 16.25 9.69
CA ILE A 23 -8.30 15.63 8.39
C ILE A 23 -9.60 15.77 7.59
N PHE A 24 -9.48 16.22 6.35
CA PHE A 24 -10.61 16.42 5.46
C PHE A 24 -10.57 15.40 4.31
N LEU A 25 -11.68 14.74 4.07
CA LEU A 25 -11.89 13.85 2.93
C LEU A 25 -12.98 14.48 2.05
N HIS A 26 -12.68 14.73 0.80
CA HIS A 26 -13.58 15.42 -0.14
C HIS A 26 -14.15 16.74 0.44
N GLY A 27 -13.31 17.54 1.10
CA GLY A 27 -13.69 18.82 1.72
C GLY A 27 -14.53 18.71 3.00
N ARG A 28 -14.78 17.52 3.51
CA ARG A 28 -15.53 17.29 4.75
C ARG A 28 -14.62 16.75 5.85
N ASN A 29 -14.82 17.20 7.07
CA ASN A 29 -14.08 16.66 8.23
C ASN A 29 -14.46 15.17 8.39
N ALA A 30 -13.47 14.30 8.24
CA ALA A 30 -13.67 12.86 8.28
C ALA A 30 -13.17 12.28 9.60
N GLY A 31 -14.03 11.58 10.30
CA GLY A 31 -13.64 10.81 11.47
C GLY A 31 -12.78 9.60 11.11
N SER A 32 -11.97 9.13 12.08
CA SER A 32 -11.03 8.00 11.88
C SER A 32 -11.69 6.74 11.32
N ALA A 33 -12.96 6.46 11.64
CA ALA A 33 -13.69 5.32 11.11
C ALA A 33 -13.97 5.43 9.60
N GLN A 34 -14.26 6.64 9.11
CA GLN A 34 -14.46 6.90 7.68
C GLN A 34 -13.14 6.78 6.92
N TRP A 35 -12.06 7.34 7.46
CA TRP A 35 -10.73 7.22 6.90
C TRP A 35 -10.29 5.76 6.73
N ARG A 36 -10.46 4.92 7.75
CA ARG A 36 -10.13 3.50 7.66
C ARG A 36 -10.88 2.75 6.56
N LYS A 37 -12.07 3.22 6.18
CA LYS A 37 -12.82 2.63 5.06
C LYS A 37 -12.26 3.04 3.70
N CYS A 38 -11.71 4.24 3.58
CA CYS A 38 -11.22 4.80 2.31
C CYS A 38 -9.71 4.60 2.11
N CYS A 39 -8.96 4.38 3.19
CA CYS A 39 -7.51 4.30 3.14
C CYS A 39 -7.02 2.86 3.35
N TRP A 40 -6.10 2.42 2.48
CA TRP A 40 -5.23 1.27 2.71
C TRP A 40 -3.88 1.75 3.24
N TYR A 41 -3.41 1.17 4.31
CA TYR A 41 -2.09 1.45 4.86
C TYR A 41 -1.19 0.23 4.77
N SER A 42 -0.07 0.36 4.05
CA SER A 42 1.01 -0.61 4.00
C SER A 42 2.15 -0.11 4.86
N SER A 43 2.38 -0.76 5.98
CA SER A 43 3.49 -0.47 6.91
C SER A 43 4.80 -1.00 6.36
N ASN A 44 5.91 -0.37 6.74
CA ASN A 44 7.25 -0.93 6.54
C ASN A 44 7.45 -2.26 7.31
N ASP A 45 6.80 -2.44 8.46
CA ASP A 45 6.75 -3.73 9.16
C ASP A 45 5.59 -4.58 8.61
N THR A 46 5.90 -5.44 7.65
CA THR A 46 4.95 -6.36 7.03
C THR A 46 4.78 -7.69 7.79
N GLY A 47 5.50 -7.88 8.91
CA GLY A 47 5.53 -9.16 9.64
C GLY A 47 4.19 -9.59 10.23
N THR A 48 3.31 -8.64 10.56
CA THR A 48 2.06 -8.86 11.30
C THR A 48 0.80 -8.52 10.51
N GLN A 49 0.90 -8.33 9.18
CA GLN A 49 -0.20 -7.78 8.37
C GLN A 49 -1.08 -8.83 7.68
N PHE A 50 -0.70 -10.11 7.70
CA PHE A 50 -1.38 -11.15 6.93
C PHE A 50 -2.13 -12.13 7.82
N PHE A 51 -3.37 -12.44 7.47
CA PHE A 51 -4.32 -13.16 8.31
C PHE A 51 -4.86 -14.45 7.68
N THR A 52 -4.60 -14.68 6.38
CA THR A 52 -5.20 -15.80 5.64
C THR A 52 -4.21 -16.95 5.45
N ASN A 53 -4.74 -18.10 5.00
CA ASN A 53 -3.95 -19.32 4.80
C ASN A 53 -3.16 -19.34 3.49
N SER A 54 -3.44 -18.44 2.55
CA SER A 54 -2.70 -18.36 1.29
C SER A 54 -2.53 -16.94 0.78
N VAL A 55 -1.49 -16.72 -0.01
CA VAL A 55 -1.21 -15.45 -0.71
C VAL A 55 -2.40 -15.02 -1.57
N THR A 56 -3.07 -15.96 -2.23
CA THR A 56 -4.27 -15.66 -3.03
C THR A 56 -5.44 -15.21 -2.16
N GLU A 57 -5.69 -15.88 -1.04
CA GLU A 57 -6.76 -15.50 -0.12
C GLU A 57 -6.51 -14.14 0.52
N GLU A 58 -5.25 -13.84 0.86
CA GLU A 58 -4.87 -12.54 1.39
C GLU A 58 -5.16 -11.42 0.39
N LEU A 59 -4.80 -11.61 -0.86
CA LEU A 59 -5.03 -10.65 -1.93
C LEU A 59 -6.54 -10.42 -2.19
N LEU A 60 -7.36 -11.44 -2.01
CA LEU A 60 -8.82 -11.39 -2.22
C LEU A 60 -9.60 -10.97 -0.97
N LEU A 61 -8.94 -10.78 0.16
CA LEU A 61 -9.57 -10.48 1.44
C LEU A 61 -10.45 -9.23 1.35
N GLY A 62 -11.63 -9.30 1.95
CA GLY A 62 -12.55 -8.16 2.08
C GLY A 62 -13.26 -7.72 0.81
N GLY A 63 -13.15 -8.46 -0.29
CA GLY A 63 -13.86 -8.14 -1.54
C GLY A 63 -14.63 -9.31 -2.14
N SER A 64 -15.53 -9.00 -3.08
CA SER A 64 -16.28 -10.02 -3.84
C SER A 64 -15.33 -10.86 -4.71
N ARG A 65 -15.66 -12.14 -4.90
CA ARG A 65 -14.89 -13.06 -5.77
C ARG A 65 -15.50 -13.10 -7.19
N THR A 66 -15.55 -11.92 -7.83
CA THR A 66 -15.94 -11.85 -9.25
C THR A 66 -14.81 -12.33 -10.15
N GLU A 67 -15.16 -12.84 -11.34
CA GLU A 67 -14.15 -13.29 -12.32
C GLU A 67 -13.17 -12.17 -12.66
N GLU A 68 -13.65 -10.95 -12.85
CA GLU A 68 -12.81 -9.77 -13.11
C GLU A 68 -11.79 -9.54 -11.98
N ARG A 69 -12.23 -9.64 -10.71
CA ARG A 69 -11.33 -9.45 -9.57
C ARG A 69 -10.32 -10.59 -9.43
N LEU A 70 -10.73 -11.82 -9.72
CA LEU A 70 -9.83 -12.98 -9.73
C LEU A 70 -8.75 -12.83 -10.80
N GLU A 71 -9.12 -12.35 -11.99
CA GLU A 71 -8.14 -12.08 -13.05
C GLU A 71 -7.18 -10.93 -12.71
N LYS A 72 -7.68 -9.84 -12.12
CA LYS A 72 -6.84 -8.75 -11.60
C LYS A 72 -5.86 -9.26 -10.54
N ALA A 73 -6.33 -10.10 -9.61
CA ALA A 73 -5.47 -10.71 -8.59
C ALA A 73 -4.36 -11.57 -9.22
N ARG A 74 -4.71 -12.41 -10.18
CA ARG A 74 -3.74 -13.26 -10.91
C ARG A 74 -2.68 -12.42 -11.61
N ASN A 75 -3.08 -11.34 -12.26
CA ASN A 75 -2.17 -10.44 -12.98
C ASN A 75 -1.23 -9.69 -12.01
N LEU A 76 -1.73 -9.22 -10.86
CA LEU A 76 -0.90 -8.62 -9.82
C LEU A 76 0.12 -9.62 -9.25
N LEU A 77 -0.30 -10.87 -8.98
CA LEU A 77 0.62 -11.91 -8.50
C LEU A 77 1.74 -12.19 -9.52
N LYS A 78 1.43 -12.23 -10.82
CA LYS A 78 2.43 -12.40 -11.88
C LYS A 78 3.35 -11.18 -11.96
N LYS A 79 2.78 -9.96 -12.00
CA LYS A 79 3.53 -8.71 -12.11
C LYS A 79 4.52 -8.53 -10.96
N PHE A 80 4.14 -8.91 -9.75
CA PHE A 80 4.98 -8.79 -8.55
C PHE A 80 5.81 -10.04 -8.23
N ALA A 81 5.89 -11.01 -9.17
CA ALA A 81 6.62 -12.26 -9.01
C ALA A 81 6.22 -13.06 -7.75
N LEU A 82 4.92 -13.01 -7.41
CA LEU A 82 4.32 -13.74 -6.29
C LEU A 82 3.52 -14.97 -6.73
N TYR A 83 3.28 -15.13 -8.03
CA TYR A 83 2.45 -16.21 -8.56
C TYR A 83 2.93 -17.63 -8.18
N PRO A 84 4.25 -17.92 -8.11
CA PRO A 84 4.73 -19.22 -7.63
C PRO A 84 4.35 -19.53 -6.18
N TYR A 85 4.02 -18.53 -5.40
CA TYR A 85 3.67 -18.63 -3.99
C TYR A 85 2.17 -18.48 -3.72
N LYS A 86 1.33 -18.49 -4.77
CA LYS A 86 -0.10 -18.19 -4.69
C LYS A 86 -0.88 -19.01 -3.66
N ASP A 87 -0.49 -20.27 -3.48
CA ASP A 87 -1.13 -21.23 -2.57
C ASP A 87 -0.36 -21.37 -1.24
N ALA A 88 0.78 -20.68 -1.08
CA ALA A 88 1.60 -20.72 0.12
C ALA A 88 1.06 -19.78 1.19
N HIS A 89 1.29 -20.13 2.47
CA HIS A 89 0.97 -19.24 3.58
C HIS A 89 1.86 -17.99 3.53
N PRO A 90 1.33 -16.75 3.72
CA PRO A 90 2.12 -15.52 3.64
C PRO A 90 3.33 -15.47 4.57
N ALA A 91 3.31 -16.19 5.68
CA ALA A 91 4.41 -16.24 6.63
C ALA A 91 5.73 -16.76 6.01
N VAL A 92 5.67 -17.64 4.99
CA VAL A 92 6.88 -18.21 4.35
C VAL A 92 7.56 -17.26 3.37
N LEU A 93 6.90 -16.14 3.04
CA LEU A 93 7.44 -15.13 2.14
C LEU A 93 8.62 -14.38 2.78
N SER A 94 9.62 -14.03 1.97
CA SER A 94 10.67 -13.09 2.38
C SER A 94 10.10 -11.69 2.64
N GLY A 95 10.86 -10.84 3.33
CA GLY A 95 10.43 -9.46 3.63
C GLY A 95 10.01 -8.67 2.37
N GLY A 96 10.84 -8.71 1.32
CA GLY A 96 10.50 -8.06 0.05
C GLY A 96 9.30 -8.67 -0.67
N GLN A 97 9.04 -9.98 -0.54
CA GLN A 97 7.83 -10.61 -1.04
C GLN A 97 6.59 -10.18 -0.26
N LYS A 98 6.68 -10.09 1.07
CA LYS A 98 5.62 -9.58 1.93
C LYS A 98 5.29 -8.13 1.60
N GLN A 99 6.30 -7.29 1.37
CA GLN A 99 6.10 -5.90 0.96
C GLN A 99 5.32 -5.81 -0.36
N ARG A 100 5.72 -6.58 -1.37
CA ARG A 100 5.00 -6.63 -2.65
C ARG A 100 3.58 -7.15 -2.50
N LEU A 101 3.35 -8.16 -1.63
CA LEU A 101 2.00 -8.66 -1.35
C LEU A 101 1.13 -7.58 -0.71
N SER A 102 1.63 -6.86 0.30
CA SER A 102 0.89 -5.77 0.95
C SER A 102 0.46 -4.68 -0.05
N ILE A 103 1.36 -4.29 -0.96
CA ILE A 103 1.04 -3.33 -2.01
C ILE A 103 -0.01 -3.88 -2.98
N ALA A 104 0.12 -5.15 -3.40
CA ALA A 104 -0.86 -5.80 -4.27
C ALA A 104 -2.25 -5.84 -3.63
N CYS A 105 -2.32 -6.15 -2.32
CA CYS A 105 -3.58 -6.10 -1.55
C CYS A 105 -4.19 -4.69 -1.57
N GLY A 106 -3.37 -3.66 -1.37
CA GLY A 106 -3.81 -2.26 -1.45
C GLY A 106 -4.37 -1.90 -2.83
N LEU A 107 -3.67 -2.27 -3.89
CA LEU A 107 -4.11 -2.01 -5.27
C LEU A 107 -5.45 -2.69 -5.58
N LEU A 108 -5.69 -3.90 -5.04
CA LEU A 108 -6.91 -4.67 -5.26
C LEU A 108 -8.03 -4.34 -4.26
N SER A 109 -7.75 -3.62 -3.18
CA SER A 109 -8.69 -3.40 -2.07
C SER A 109 -9.93 -2.60 -2.42
N GLY A 110 -9.98 -1.92 -3.55
CA GLY A 110 -11.04 -0.98 -3.91
C GLY A 110 -11.02 0.33 -3.11
N ARG A 111 -10.03 0.54 -2.25
CA ARG A 111 -9.91 1.77 -1.47
C ARG A 111 -9.41 2.92 -2.34
N GLU A 112 -9.88 4.13 -2.05
CA GLU A 112 -9.56 5.34 -2.81
C GLU A 112 -8.14 5.84 -2.55
N ILE A 113 -7.64 5.63 -1.32
CA ILE A 113 -6.36 6.13 -0.86
C ILE A 113 -5.43 4.96 -0.52
N LEU A 114 -4.24 4.98 -1.08
CA LEU A 114 -3.15 4.08 -0.71
C LEU A 114 -2.07 4.87 0.01
N LEU A 115 -1.78 4.51 1.24
CA LEU A 115 -0.67 5.08 2.01
C LEU A 115 0.38 4.00 2.20
N LEU A 116 1.57 4.25 1.68
CA LEU A 116 2.67 3.30 1.62
C LEU A 116 3.86 3.85 2.39
N ASP A 117 4.30 3.12 3.41
CA ASP A 117 5.45 3.49 4.23
C ASP A 117 6.66 2.65 3.80
N GLU A 118 7.65 3.31 3.17
CA GLU A 118 8.87 2.72 2.62
C GLU A 118 8.61 1.52 1.67
N PRO A 119 7.77 1.69 0.61
CA PRO A 119 7.28 0.57 -0.20
C PRO A 119 8.37 -0.15 -1.01
N THR A 120 9.55 0.43 -1.16
CA THR A 120 10.66 -0.13 -1.93
C THR A 120 11.84 -0.56 -1.07
N SER A 121 11.72 -0.46 0.25
CA SER A 121 12.79 -0.84 1.17
C SER A 121 13.21 -2.31 0.97
N GLY A 122 14.50 -2.53 0.74
CA GLY A 122 15.06 -3.86 0.51
C GLY A 122 14.71 -4.52 -0.83
N LEU A 123 14.18 -3.78 -1.78
CA LEU A 123 13.89 -4.26 -3.13
C LEU A 123 15.03 -3.91 -4.10
N ASP A 124 15.23 -4.79 -5.10
CA ASP A 124 16.05 -4.46 -6.26
C ASP A 124 15.35 -3.46 -7.20
N GLY A 125 16.12 -2.79 -8.06
CA GLY A 125 15.59 -1.78 -8.98
C GLY A 125 14.53 -2.31 -9.95
N GLY A 126 14.59 -3.60 -10.33
CA GLY A 126 13.57 -4.22 -11.20
C GLY A 126 12.22 -4.34 -10.51
N ASN A 127 12.20 -4.75 -9.25
CA ASN A 127 10.98 -4.84 -8.44
C ASN A 127 10.47 -3.45 -8.07
N MET A 128 11.34 -2.49 -7.75
CA MET A 128 10.97 -1.11 -7.51
C MET A 128 10.21 -0.51 -8.71
N ARG A 129 10.72 -0.66 -9.93
CA ARG A 129 10.06 -0.14 -11.15
C ARG A 129 8.70 -0.78 -11.42
N LYS A 130 8.51 -2.07 -11.11
CA LYS A 130 7.20 -2.74 -11.20
C LYS A 130 6.19 -2.13 -10.22
N ILE A 131 6.63 -1.83 -9.00
CA ILE A 131 5.80 -1.12 -8.02
C ILE A 131 5.47 0.27 -8.55
N ALA A 132 6.47 1.08 -8.90
CA ALA A 132 6.29 2.43 -9.42
C ALA A 132 5.29 2.47 -10.57
N SER A 133 5.45 1.61 -11.60
CA SER A 133 4.51 1.53 -12.73
C SER A 133 3.09 1.15 -12.31
N SER A 134 2.92 0.34 -11.26
CA SER A 134 1.61 -0.05 -10.75
C SER A 134 0.95 1.09 -9.96
N LEU A 135 1.74 1.89 -9.25
CA LEU A 135 1.25 3.07 -8.54
C LEU A 135 0.81 4.15 -9.53
N VAL A 136 1.61 4.44 -10.55
CA VAL A 136 1.24 5.39 -11.63
C VAL A 136 -0.05 4.96 -12.32
N GLN A 137 -0.19 3.68 -12.66
CA GLN A 137 -1.43 3.16 -13.23
C GLN A 137 -2.61 3.35 -12.29
N ALA A 138 -2.48 3.00 -11.01
CA ALA A 138 -3.55 3.15 -10.04
C ALA A 138 -3.94 4.63 -9.82
N ALA A 139 -2.98 5.55 -9.87
CA ALA A 139 -3.24 6.99 -9.82
C ALA A 139 -4.02 7.46 -11.06
N SER A 140 -3.65 7.00 -12.25
CA SER A 140 -4.39 7.30 -13.50
C SER A 140 -5.82 6.73 -13.49
N GLU A 141 -6.09 5.68 -12.71
CA GLU A 141 -7.41 5.09 -12.47
C GLU A 141 -8.19 5.80 -11.35
N GLY A 142 -7.68 6.91 -10.82
CA GLY A 142 -8.35 7.79 -9.86
C GLY A 142 -8.02 7.51 -8.39
N LYS A 143 -7.03 6.67 -8.08
CA LYS A 143 -6.56 6.50 -6.68
C LYS A 143 -5.65 7.63 -6.25
N THR A 144 -5.77 8.06 -5.00
CA THR A 144 -4.80 8.95 -4.36
C THR A 144 -3.73 8.10 -3.69
N ILE A 145 -2.46 8.34 -4.02
CA ILE A 145 -1.34 7.57 -3.48
C ILE A 145 -0.42 8.48 -2.68
N LEU A 146 -0.21 8.14 -1.42
CA LEU A 146 0.73 8.80 -0.53
C LEU A 146 1.88 7.84 -0.25
N VAL A 147 3.09 8.25 -0.58
CA VAL A 147 4.31 7.46 -0.35
C VAL A 147 5.18 8.18 0.66
N ILE A 148 5.57 7.48 1.71
CA ILE A 148 6.61 7.91 2.63
C ILE A 148 7.86 7.14 2.24
N THR A 149 8.88 7.83 1.80
CA THR A 149 10.13 7.20 1.37
C THR A 149 11.32 8.14 1.45
N HIS A 150 12.50 7.57 1.44
CA HIS A 150 13.77 8.24 1.20
C HIS A 150 14.40 7.80 -0.15
N ASP A 151 13.70 6.99 -0.92
CA ASP A 151 14.12 6.49 -2.23
C ASP A 151 13.87 7.57 -3.29
N GLU A 152 14.93 8.27 -3.68
CA GLU A 152 14.87 9.35 -4.66
C GLU A 152 14.49 8.85 -6.06
N GLU A 153 14.92 7.64 -6.45
CA GLU A 153 14.55 7.04 -7.73
C GLU A 153 13.03 6.79 -7.79
N LEU A 154 12.43 6.26 -6.72
CA LEU A 154 10.98 6.08 -6.64
C LEU A 154 10.24 7.41 -6.76
N ILE A 155 10.69 8.44 -6.05
CA ILE A 155 10.09 9.78 -6.10
C ILE A 155 10.09 10.32 -7.53
N GLN A 156 11.21 10.21 -8.22
CA GLN A 156 11.38 10.74 -9.59
C GLN A 156 10.51 10.01 -10.62
N VAL A 157 10.26 8.70 -10.44
CA VAL A 157 9.55 7.90 -11.45
C VAL A 157 8.05 7.78 -11.22
N CYS A 158 7.53 8.11 -10.03
CA CYS A 158 6.10 7.90 -9.76
C CYS A 158 5.38 8.98 -8.95
N CYS A 159 6.07 10.04 -8.50
CA CYS A 159 5.43 11.07 -7.69
C CYS A 159 5.25 12.38 -8.48
N ASP A 160 4.04 12.92 -8.46
CA ASP A 160 3.74 14.24 -9.05
C ASP A 160 4.23 15.38 -8.15
N PHE A 161 4.19 15.16 -6.82
CA PHE A 161 4.57 16.13 -5.79
C PHE A 161 5.38 15.44 -4.69
N SER A 162 6.30 16.17 -4.09
CA SER A 162 7.04 15.72 -2.92
C SER A 162 7.15 16.81 -1.86
N TRP A 163 7.10 16.40 -0.59
CA TRP A 163 7.33 17.30 0.55
C TRP A 163 8.42 16.71 1.45
N LYS A 164 9.33 17.56 1.87
CA LYS A 164 10.35 17.19 2.85
C LYS A 164 9.88 17.58 4.24
N LEU A 165 9.71 16.58 5.11
CA LEU A 165 9.48 16.83 6.53
C LEU A 165 10.83 17.13 7.18
N SER A 166 11.00 18.36 7.65
CA SER A 166 12.09 18.76 8.53
C SER A 166 11.69 18.41 9.97
N GLY A 167 12.52 17.65 10.65
CA GLY A 167 12.37 17.38 12.08
C GLY A 167 12.79 18.58 12.91
#